data_214328233f227a387799422e7f2b066c
#
_entry.id   214328233f227a387799422e7f2b066c
#
_cell.length_a   1.000
_cell.length_b   1.000
_cell.length_c   1.000
_cell.angle_alpha   90.00
_cell.angle_beta   90.00
_cell.angle_gamma   90.00
#
_symmetry.space_group_name_H-M   'P 1'
#
loop_
_entity.id
_entity.type
_entity.pdbx_description
1 polymer ?
#
loop_
_entity_poly.entity_id
_entity_poly.type
_entity_poly.pdbx_seq_one_letter_code
_entity_poly.pdbx_strand_id
1 'polypeptide(L)'
;MPIKMKELPETERPYEKLEQYGEKTLTNAELLAIIIKTGTKEETAVGLAQQILKLNNGPQDSLNFLRDLTVQEFMKIKGIGKVKAIQLKAVCELAIRMNAITNYKEKQILKPKDIAEILIEKMRFEKQEILKVAMLDNKNKLIKIKDIAVGGGNFVTATVKSVLNEAVKIEAAKIILIHNHPSGDPTPSNQDIEFTNTVEQASKILGIQLLDHIVIGSINYVSIFSMREKI
;
A
#
# COMPACT_ATOMS: atom_id res chain seq x y z
N MET A 1 -4.82 -1.02 42.16
CA MET A 1 -5.83 -1.05 41.09
C MET A 1 -5.36 -0.14 39.98
N PRO A 2 -5.54 -0.50 38.72
CA PRO A 2 -5.18 0.44 37.63
C PRO A 2 -6.07 1.70 37.72
N ILE A 3 -5.48 2.85 37.50
CA ILE A 3 -6.18 4.14 37.47
C ILE A 3 -7.25 4.08 36.37
N LYS A 4 -8.50 4.37 36.70
CA LYS A 4 -9.57 4.41 35.69
C LYS A 4 -9.42 5.66 34.83
N MET A 5 -9.76 5.58 33.55
CA MET A 5 -9.67 6.73 32.61
C MET A 5 -10.38 7.98 33.15
N LYS A 6 -11.50 7.83 33.90
CA LYS A 6 -12.23 8.94 34.53
C LYS A 6 -11.50 9.61 35.69
N GLU A 7 -10.46 8.96 36.21
CA GLU A 7 -9.63 9.49 37.32
C GLU A 7 -8.45 10.29 36.80
N LEU A 8 -8.17 10.22 35.48
CA LEU A 8 -7.14 11.05 34.84
C LEU A 8 -7.66 12.48 34.62
N PRO A 9 -6.76 13.49 34.60
CA PRO A 9 -7.10 14.82 34.15
C PRO A 9 -7.73 14.79 32.75
N GLU A 10 -8.64 15.69 32.44
CA GLU A 10 -9.31 15.73 31.12
C GLU A 10 -8.32 15.85 29.97
N THR A 11 -7.24 16.58 30.15
CA THR A 11 -6.14 16.74 29.19
C THR A 11 -5.38 15.45 28.86
N GLU A 12 -5.54 14.39 29.68
CA GLU A 12 -4.90 13.09 29.47
C GLU A 12 -5.89 12.00 29.01
N ARG A 13 -7.17 12.34 28.91
CA ARG A 13 -8.17 11.42 28.39
C ARG A 13 -8.21 11.53 26.87
N PRO A 14 -8.05 10.43 26.12
CA PRO A 14 -7.91 10.48 24.67
C PRO A 14 -9.05 11.17 23.92
N TYR A 15 -10.30 11.01 24.35
CA TYR A 15 -11.47 11.65 23.73
C TYR A 15 -11.44 13.17 23.92
N GLU A 16 -11.30 13.61 25.16
CA GLU A 16 -11.25 15.01 25.56
C GLU A 16 -10.01 15.69 24.96
N LYS A 17 -8.88 15.01 24.97
CA LYS A 17 -7.63 15.49 24.36
C LYS A 17 -7.78 15.68 22.85
N LEU A 18 -8.45 14.74 22.14
CA LEU A 18 -8.73 14.87 20.71
C LEU A 18 -9.64 16.06 20.43
N GLU A 19 -10.71 16.22 21.21
CA GLU A 19 -11.70 17.29 21.05
C GLU A 19 -11.07 18.67 21.31
N GLN A 20 -10.24 18.79 22.32
CA GLN A 20 -9.68 20.07 22.74
C GLN A 20 -8.43 20.48 21.96
N TYR A 21 -7.56 19.53 21.61
CA TYR A 21 -6.23 19.81 21.05
C TYR A 21 -6.03 19.23 19.63
N GLY A 22 -7.01 18.48 19.13
CA GLY A 22 -6.95 17.87 17.80
C GLY A 22 -6.14 16.56 17.74
N GLU A 23 -6.36 15.82 16.66
CA GLU A 23 -5.83 14.46 16.47
C GLU A 23 -4.30 14.36 16.44
N LYS A 24 -3.62 15.43 16.03
CA LYS A 24 -2.14 15.46 15.90
C LYS A 24 -1.41 15.43 17.23
N THR A 25 -2.10 15.73 18.33
CA THR A 25 -1.53 15.71 19.68
C THR A 25 -1.57 14.35 20.34
N LEU A 26 -2.31 13.40 19.77
CA LEU A 26 -2.47 12.07 20.32
C LEU A 26 -1.33 11.15 19.89
N THR A 27 -0.91 10.31 20.82
CA THR A 27 -0.01 9.18 20.54
C THR A 27 -0.75 8.07 19.79
N ASN A 28 -0.02 7.16 19.15
CA ASN A 28 -0.60 5.97 18.50
C ASN A 28 -1.43 5.12 19.48
N ALA A 29 -1.01 5.02 20.75
CA ALA A 29 -1.75 4.30 21.77
C ALA A 29 -3.09 4.97 22.12
N GLU A 30 -3.11 6.30 22.20
CA GLU A 30 -4.33 7.07 22.46
C GLU A 30 -5.32 6.99 21.31
N LEU A 31 -4.84 7.06 20.04
CA LEU A 31 -5.68 6.88 18.85
C LEU A 31 -6.30 5.48 18.81
N LEU A 32 -5.52 4.43 19.06
CA LEU A 32 -6.03 3.08 19.14
C LEU A 32 -7.01 2.89 20.32
N ALA A 33 -6.74 3.55 21.45
CA ALA A 33 -7.64 3.50 22.62
C ALA A 33 -9.03 4.08 22.31
N ILE A 34 -9.12 5.15 21.51
CA ILE A 34 -10.40 5.70 21.02
C ILE A 34 -11.16 4.65 20.19
N ILE A 35 -10.45 3.93 19.30
CA ILE A 35 -11.06 2.91 18.44
C ILE A 35 -11.59 1.73 19.24
N ILE A 36 -10.80 1.21 20.19
CA ILE A 36 -11.20 0.06 21.02
C ILE A 36 -12.17 0.42 22.17
N LYS A 37 -12.34 1.71 22.46
CA LYS A 37 -13.28 2.36 23.38
C LYS A 37 -13.09 2.01 24.86
N THR A 38 -12.99 0.74 25.19
CA THR A 38 -13.02 0.28 26.59
C THR A 38 -11.84 -0.64 26.90
N GLY A 39 -11.29 -0.50 28.08
CA GLY A 39 -10.33 -1.43 28.65
C GLY A 39 -10.99 -2.72 29.17
N THR A 40 -10.36 -3.31 30.17
CA THR A 40 -10.84 -4.43 31.00
C THR A 40 -10.96 -3.98 32.44
N LYS A 41 -11.29 -4.91 33.34
CA LYS A 41 -11.23 -4.66 34.81
C LYS A 41 -9.78 -4.41 35.28
N GLU A 42 -8.81 -4.93 34.58
CA GLU A 42 -7.40 -4.96 34.97
C GLU A 42 -6.56 -3.89 34.19
N GLU A 43 -7.04 -3.40 33.07
CA GLU A 43 -6.26 -2.52 32.20
C GLU A 43 -7.12 -1.49 31.45
N THR A 44 -6.57 -0.28 31.27
CA THR A 44 -7.24 0.80 30.53
C THR A 44 -7.24 0.52 29.02
N ALA A 45 -8.04 1.28 28.26
CA ALA A 45 -8.03 1.20 26.80
C ALA A 45 -6.65 1.59 26.22
N VAL A 46 -5.96 2.56 26.84
CA VAL A 46 -4.59 2.96 26.43
C VAL A 46 -3.58 1.85 26.70
N GLY A 47 -3.67 1.18 27.85
CA GLY A 47 -2.81 0.04 28.16
C GLY A 47 -3.01 -1.11 27.18
N LEU A 48 -4.26 -1.46 26.83
CA LEU A 48 -4.54 -2.46 25.78
C LEU A 48 -3.96 -2.03 24.42
N ALA A 49 -4.07 -0.76 24.07
CA ALA A 49 -3.47 -0.22 22.84
C ALA A 49 -1.94 -0.35 22.86
N GLN A 50 -1.30 -0.10 23.99
CA GLN A 50 0.15 -0.30 24.14
C GLN A 50 0.55 -1.77 23.98
N GLN A 51 -0.27 -2.73 24.45
CA GLN A 51 -0.04 -4.16 24.22
C GLN A 51 -0.12 -4.51 22.74
N ILE A 52 -1.08 -3.92 21.99
CA ILE A 52 -1.16 -4.09 20.55
C ILE A 52 0.12 -3.56 19.88
N LEU A 53 0.58 -2.36 20.25
CA LEU A 53 1.77 -1.75 19.66
C LEU A 53 3.06 -2.54 19.95
N LYS A 54 3.14 -3.27 21.06
CA LYS A 54 4.28 -4.17 21.37
C LYS A 54 4.40 -5.37 20.44
N LEU A 55 3.39 -5.70 19.64
CA LEU A 55 3.47 -6.74 18.61
C LEU A 55 4.29 -6.29 17.38
N ASN A 56 4.63 -5.01 17.30
CA ASN A 56 5.46 -4.49 16.21
C ASN A 56 6.90 -4.99 16.34
N ASN A 57 7.35 -5.79 15.39
CA ASN A 57 8.73 -6.26 15.27
C ASN A 57 9.55 -5.41 14.26
N GLY A 58 8.95 -4.35 13.71
CA GLY A 58 9.55 -3.46 12.73
C GLY A 58 9.95 -2.09 13.31
N PRO A 59 10.11 -1.06 12.48
CA PRO A 59 10.43 0.32 12.91
C PRO A 59 9.43 0.83 13.96
N GLN A 60 9.94 1.46 15.01
CA GLN A 60 9.20 1.76 16.25
C GLN A 60 7.89 2.55 16.06
N ASP A 61 7.83 3.42 15.05
CA ASP A 61 6.65 4.27 14.80
C ASP A 61 5.74 3.79 13.66
N SER A 62 6.04 2.63 13.07
CA SER A 62 5.23 2.10 11.98
C SER A 62 3.99 1.39 12.49
N LEU A 63 2.81 1.81 12.03
CA LEU A 63 1.53 1.12 12.28
C LEU A 63 1.18 0.10 11.19
N ASN A 64 2.05 -0.12 10.20
CA ASN A 64 1.77 -1.00 9.06
C ASN A 64 1.55 -2.46 9.48
N PHE A 65 2.23 -2.93 10.54
CA PHE A 65 2.06 -4.28 11.07
C PHE A 65 0.60 -4.60 11.46
N LEU A 66 -0.21 -3.59 11.81
CA LEU A 66 -1.64 -3.78 12.13
C LEU A 66 -2.44 -4.33 10.94
N ARG A 67 -2.00 -4.04 9.72
CA ARG A 67 -2.63 -4.53 8.48
C ARG A 67 -2.46 -6.04 8.32
N ASP A 68 -1.31 -6.56 8.75
CA ASP A 68 -0.93 -7.96 8.58
C ASP A 68 -1.54 -8.86 9.66
N LEU A 69 -1.88 -8.30 10.83
CA LEU A 69 -2.52 -9.05 11.90
C LEU A 69 -3.93 -9.52 11.51
N THR A 70 -4.20 -10.80 11.74
CA THR A 70 -5.52 -11.39 11.58
C THR A 70 -6.42 -11.05 12.78
N VAL A 71 -7.74 -11.22 12.61
CA VAL A 71 -8.70 -11.09 13.74
C VAL A 71 -8.32 -12.02 14.88
N GLN A 72 -7.87 -13.25 14.58
CA GLN A 72 -7.46 -14.24 15.58
C GLN A 72 -6.21 -13.80 16.34
N GLU A 73 -5.25 -13.16 15.66
CA GLU A 73 -4.03 -12.65 16.31
C GLU A 73 -4.35 -11.48 17.26
N PHE A 74 -5.21 -10.56 16.86
CA PHE A 74 -5.71 -9.52 17.77
C PHE A 74 -6.40 -10.13 18.99
N MET A 75 -7.19 -11.18 18.83
CA MET A 75 -7.92 -11.83 19.92
C MET A 75 -7.01 -12.58 20.90
N LYS A 76 -5.74 -12.85 20.58
CA LYS A 76 -4.76 -13.41 21.54
C LYS A 76 -4.41 -12.42 22.66
N ILE A 77 -4.65 -11.12 22.46
CA ILE A 77 -4.42 -10.10 23.48
C ILE A 77 -5.57 -10.14 24.48
N LYS A 78 -5.25 -10.39 25.77
CA LYS A 78 -6.25 -10.38 26.84
C LYS A 78 -6.99 -9.03 26.87
N GLY A 79 -8.31 -9.06 26.69
CA GLY A 79 -9.15 -7.86 26.67
C GLY A 79 -9.51 -7.36 25.25
N ILE A 80 -8.94 -7.95 24.20
CA ILE A 80 -9.35 -7.75 22.82
C ILE A 80 -10.26 -8.91 22.39
N GLY A 81 -11.57 -8.72 22.52
CA GLY A 81 -12.55 -9.66 22.01
C GLY A 81 -12.82 -9.49 20.51
N LYS A 82 -13.65 -10.36 19.94
CA LYS A 82 -14.00 -10.39 18.51
C LYS A 82 -14.42 -9.02 17.96
N VAL A 83 -15.24 -8.26 18.69
CA VAL A 83 -15.74 -6.95 18.25
C VAL A 83 -14.59 -5.95 18.09
N LYS A 84 -13.73 -5.82 19.11
CA LYS A 84 -12.58 -4.90 19.07
C LYS A 84 -11.60 -5.28 17.94
N ALA A 85 -11.34 -6.58 17.77
CA ALA A 85 -10.49 -7.08 16.69
C ALA A 85 -11.05 -6.72 15.30
N ILE A 86 -12.36 -6.86 15.08
CA ILE A 86 -13.04 -6.47 13.84
C ILE A 86 -12.96 -4.96 13.63
N GLN A 87 -13.16 -4.15 14.67
CA GLN A 87 -13.04 -2.69 14.60
C GLN A 87 -11.63 -2.26 14.13
N LEU A 88 -10.59 -2.86 14.71
CA LEU A 88 -9.20 -2.59 14.30
C LEU A 88 -8.96 -2.95 12.83
N LYS A 89 -9.42 -4.12 12.38
CA LYS A 89 -9.31 -4.52 10.97
C LYS A 89 -10.08 -3.58 10.03
N ALA A 90 -11.28 -3.16 10.43
CA ALA A 90 -12.06 -2.22 9.63
C ALA A 90 -11.36 -0.86 9.47
N VAL A 91 -10.74 -0.35 10.54
CA VAL A 91 -9.96 0.90 10.48
C VAL A 91 -8.75 0.75 9.57
N CYS A 92 -8.02 -0.38 9.64
CA CYS A 92 -6.90 -0.65 8.72
C CYS A 92 -7.37 -0.65 7.25
N GLU A 93 -8.50 -1.30 6.96
CA GLU A 93 -9.07 -1.34 5.61
C GLU A 93 -9.52 0.05 5.13
N LEU A 94 -10.16 0.84 6.00
CA LEU A 94 -10.54 2.22 5.67
C LEU A 94 -9.30 3.07 5.35
N ALA A 95 -8.23 2.96 6.12
CA ALA A 95 -6.98 3.68 5.87
C ALA A 95 -6.38 3.29 4.50
N ILE A 96 -6.43 2.01 4.13
CA ILE A 96 -6.01 1.54 2.80
C ILE A 96 -6.86 2.18 1.70
N ARG A 97 -8.19 2.16 1.84
CA ARG A 97 -9.11 2.75 0.85
C ARG A 97 -8.96 4.26 0.73
N MET A 98 -8.79 4.96 1.85
CA MET A 98 -8.55 6.41 1.84
C MET A 98 -7.24 6.75 1.11
N ASN A 99 -6.18 5.97 1.32
CA ASN A 99 -4.93 6.14 0.57
C ASN A 99 -5.06 5.72 -0.91
N ALA A 100 -5.97 4.78 -1.23
CA ALA A 100 -6.23 4.36 -2.60
C ALA A 100 -6.94 5.44 -3.44
N ILE A 101 -7.71 6.33 -2.79
CA ILE A 101 -8.46 7.42 -3.45
C ILE A 101 -7.59 8.66 -3.69
N THR A 102 -6.30 8.64 -3.37
CA THR A 102 -5.44 9.76 -3.74
C THR A 102 -5.54 9.97 -5.25
N ASN A 103 -6.01 11.14 -5.65
CA ASN A 103 -6.30 11.57 -7.01
C ASN A 103 -5.09 11.41 -7.94
N TYR A 104 -4.90 10.19 -8.49
CA TYR A 104 -3.92 9.99 -9.57
C TYR A 104 -4.43 10.50 -10.92
N LYS A 105 -5.76 10.65 -11.04
CA LYS A 105 -6.38 11.24 -12.23
C LYS A 105 -5.83 12.64 -12.38
N GLU A 106 -5.18 12.87 -13.51
CA GLU A 106 -4.53 14.13 -13.91
C GLU A 106 -3.08 14.33 -13.45
N LYS A 107 -2.48 13.46 -12.64
CA LYS A 107 -1.05 13.57 -12.36
C LYS A 107 -0.27 13.32 -13.66
N GLN A 108 0.57 14.27 -14.04
CA GLN A 108 1.46 14.12 -15.19
C GLN A 108 2.66 13.28 -14.80
N ILE A 109 2.95 12.25 -15.59
CA ILE A 109 4.08 11.32 -15.40
C ILE A 109 5.18 11.71 -16.38
N LEU A 110 6.22 12.36 -15.88
CA LEU A 110 7.34 12.85 -16.70
C LEU A 110 8.60 12.00 -16.56
N LYS A 111 8.72 11.27 -15.45
CA LYS A 111 9.89 10.43 -15.15
C LYS A 111 9.49 9.20 -14.37
N PRO A 112 10.33 8.14 -14.34
CA PRO A 112 10.06 6.89 -13.60
C PRO A 112 9.67 7.09 -12.15
N LYS A 113 10.29 8.06 -11.47
CA LYS A 113 10.01 8.42 -10.09
C LYS A 113 8.54 8.77 -9.85
N ASP A 114 7.90 9.48 -10.78
CA ASP A 114 6.53 9.98 -10.59
C ASP A 114 5.50 8.86 -10.44
N ILE A 115 5.65 7.76 -11.20
CA ILE A 115 4.78 6.59 -11.09
C ILE A 115 5.21 5.67 -9.93
N ALA A 116 6.53 5.57 -9.66
CA ALA A 116 7.04 4.77 -8.55
C ALA A 116 6.53 5.32 -7.21
N GLU A 117 6.58 6.62 -6.96
CA GLU A 117 6.05 7.27 -5.75
C GLU A 117 4.56 7.02 -5.52
N ILE A 118 3.79 6.90 -6.60
CA ILE A 118 2.36 6.58 -6.52
C ILE A 118 2.12 5.17 -6.00
N LEU A 119 2.98 4.21 -6.37
CA LEU A 119 2.70 2.79 -6.20
C LEU A 119 3.57 2.10 -5.15
N ILE A 120 4.75 2.65 -4.80
CA ILE A 120 5.69 1.99 -3.89
C ILE A 120 5.04 1.67 -2.53
N GLU A 121 4.31 2.62 -1.94
CA GLU A 121 3.65 2.42 -0.63
C GLU A 121 2.54 1.35 -0.67
N LYS A 122 2.02 1.05 -1.84
CA LYS A 122 0.96 0.05 -2.02
C LYS A 122 1.51 -1.33 -2.37
N MET A 123 2.59 -1.34 -3.17
CA MET A 123 3.10 -2.58 -3.75
C MET A 123 4.23 -3.21 -2.94
N ARG A 124 5.00 -2.44 -2.18
CA ARG A 124 6.14 -2.96 -1.40
C ARG A 124 5.78 -3.96 -0.30
N PHE A 125 4.52 -3.99 0.13
CA PHE A 125 4.03 -4.91 1.16
C PHE A 125 3.20 -6.07 0.60
N GLU A 126 3.03 -6.12 -0.72
CA GLU A 126 2.31 -7.23 -1.35
C GLU A 126 3.13 -8.50 -1.25
N LYS A 127 2.49 -9.57 -0.73
CA LYS A 127 3.12 -10.89 -0.55
C LYS A 127 3.21 -11.69 -1.86
N GLN A 128 2.44 -11.27 -2.85
CA GLN A 128 2.44 -11.86 -4.18
C GLN A 128 2.96 -10.84 -5.18
N GLU A 129 3.54 -11.34 -6.25
CA GLU A 129 3.91 -10.52 -7.38
C GLU A 129 2.66 -10.05 -8.12
N ILE A 130 2.55 -8.75 -8.34
CA ILE A 130 1.43 -8.13 -9.02
C ILE A 130 1.97 -7.30 -10.19
N LEU A 131 1.52 -7.64 -11.40
CA LEU A 131 1.77 -6.80 -12.56
C LEU A 131 0.61 -5.80 -12.74
N LYS A 132 0.94 -4.53 -12.84
CA LYS A 132 0.02 -3.45 -13.15
C LYS A 132 0.41 -2.78 -14.48
N VAL A 133 -0.60 -2.19 -15.13
CA VAL A 133 -0.39 -1.27 -16.25
C VAL A 133 -0.95 0.11 -15.88
N ALA A 134 -0.12 1.12 -15.99
CA ALA A 134 -0.54 2.51 -15.96
C ALA A 134 -0.74 3.00 -17.39
N MET A 135 -1.91 3.58 -17.66
CA MET A 135 -2.35 4.03 -18.98
C MET A 135 -2.44 5.54 -18.97
N LEU A 136 -1.82 6.18 -19.96
CA LEU A 136 -1.67 7.64 -20.05
C LEU A 136 -2.21 8.18 -21.37
N ASP A 137 -2.57 9.45 -21.36
CA ASP A 137 -2.91 10.21 -22.55
C ASP A 137 -1.65 10.72 -23.30
N ASN A 138 -1.85 11.43 -24.40
CA ASN A 138 -0.78 12.03 -25.19
C ASN A 138 0.05 13.07 -24.41
N LYS A 139 -0.53 13.69 -23.36
CA LYS A 139 0.14 14.69 -22.50
C LYS A 139 0.80 14.06 -21.26
N ASN A 140 0.95 12.73 -21.25
CA ASN A 140 1.46 11.94 -20.11
C ASN A 140 0.60 12.07 -18.84
N LYS A 141 -0.67 12.45 -18.94
CA LYS A 141 -1.57 12.43 -17.81
C LYS A 141 -2.07 11.01 -17.55
N LEU A 142 -2.06 10.60 -16.30
CA LEU A 142 -2.49 9.27 -15.89
C LEU A 142 -4.01 9.14 -16.00
N ILE A 143 -4.47 8.26 -16.89
CA ILE A 143 -5.90 7.96 -17.07
C ILE A 143 -6.33 6.90 -16.05
N LYS A 144 -5.59 5.79 -15.96
CA LYS A 144 -5.95 4.64 -15.11
C LYS A 144 -4.74 3.77 -14.80
N ILE A 145 -4.77 3.13 -13.63
CA ILE A 145 -3.88 2.00 -13.30
C ILE A 145 -4.76 0.77 -13.11
N LYS A 146 -4.34 -0.38 -13.67
CA LYS A 146 -5.06 -1.64 -13.57
C LYS A 146 -4.13 -2.80 -13.25
N ASP A 147 -4.60 -3.72 -12.40
CA ASP A 147 -3.94 -4.99 -12.14
C ASP A 147 -4.19 -5.93 -13.33
N ILE A 148 -3.11 -6.46 -13.88
CA ILE A 148 -3.15 -7.36 -15.04
C ILE A 148 -3.02 -8.81 -14.59
N ALA A 149 -2.14 -9.08 -13.63
CA ALA A 149 -1.92 -10.40 -13.09
C ALA A 149 -1.55 -10.32 -11.59
N VAL A 150 -1.95 -11.33 -10.83
CA VAL A 150 -1.64 -11.52 -9.42
C VAL A 150 -1.22 -12.96 -9.20
N GLY A 151 -0.05 -13.18 -8.60
CA GLY A 151 0.39 -14.51 -8.15
C GLY A 151 1.71 -14.99 -8.75
N GLY A 152 2.40 -15.73 -7.94
CA GLY A 152 3.62 -16.49 -7.89
C GLY A 152 4.57 -16.58 -9.08
N GLY A 153 5.74 -16.07 -8.88
CA GLY A 153 7.07 -16.56 -9.31
C GLY A 153 7.42 -16.66 -10.80
N ASN A 154 6.45 -16.67 -11.64
CA ASN A 154 6.57 -16.57 -13.09
C ASN A 154 5.34 -15.81 -13.58
N PHE A 155 5.50 -14.81 -14.43
CA PHE A 155 4.40 -14.08 -15.09
C PHE A 155 3.45 -14.99 -15.91
N VAL A 156 3.28 -16.22 -15.48
CA VAL A 156 2.54 -17.28 -16.21
C VAL A 156 1.10 -16.90 -16.54
N THR A 157 0.52 -15.91 -15.84
CA THR A 157 -0.83 -15.41 -16.12
C THR A 157 -0.88 -14.06 -16.82
N ALA A 158 0.24 -13.32 -16.85
CA ALA A 158 0.34 -12.05 -17.56
C ALA A 158 0.66 -12.31 -19.05
N THR A 159 -0.26 -11.96 -19.93
CA THR A 159 -0.01 -12.03 -21.36
C THR A 159 0.11 -10.62 -21.95
N VAL A 160 0.89 -10.47 -23.00
CA VAL A 160 0.95 -9.22 -23.79
C VAL A 160 -0.46 -8.77 -24.20
N LYS A 161 -1.30 -9.73 -24.56
CA LYS A 161 -2.72 -9.51 -24.90
C LYS A 161 -3.50 -8.89 -23.75
N SER A 162 -3.32 -9.35 -22.49
CA SER A 162 -4.04 -8.79 -21.33
C SER A 162 -3.64 -7.36 -21.02
N VAL A 163 -2.36 -7.01 -21.19
CA VAL A 163 -1.86 -5.64 -21.05
C VAL A 163 -2.46 -4.73 -22.12
N LEU A 164 -2.33 -5.12 -23.39
CA LEU A 164 -2.72 -4.26 -24.50
C LEU A 164 -4.24 -4.14 -24.65
N ASN A 165 -5.02 -5.16 -24.32
CA ASN A 165 -6.47 -5.07 -24.31
C ASN A 165 -7.00 -3.96 -23.40
N GLU A 166 -6.40 -3.79 -22.21
CA GLU A 166 -6.81 -2.72 -21.30
C GLU A 166 -6.44 -1.34 -21.84
N ALA A 167 -5.27 -1.20 -22.45
CA ALA A 167 -4.83 0.05 -23.05
C ALA A 167 -5.71 0.45 -24.27
N VAL A 168 -6.05 -0.51 -25.12
CA VAL A 168 -6.93 -0.29 -26.30
C VAL A 168 -8.34 0.08 -25.86
N LYS A 169 -8.93 -0.59 -24.84
CA LYS A 169 -10.29 -0.29 -24.35
C LYS A 169 -10.51 1.16 -23.92
N ILE A 170 -9.46 1.83 -23.46
CA ILE A 170 -9.56 3.20 -22.96
C ILE A 170 -8.83 4.19 -23.86
N GLU A 171 -8.42 3.74 -25.06
CA GLU A 171 -7.71 4.55 -26.06
C GLU A 171 -6.46 5.22 -25.49
N ALA A 172 -5.69 4.49 -24.68
CA ALA A 172 -4.46 5.00 -24.09
C ALA A 172 -3.40 5.24 -25.18
N ALA A 173 -2.79 6.42 -25.17
CA ALA A 173 -1.70 6.73 -26.08
C ALA A 173 -0.38 6.10 -25.63
N LYS A 174 -0.21 5.96 -24.30
CA LYS A 174 1.03 5.47 -23.68
C LYS A 174 0.73 4.57 -22.50
N ILE A 175 1.67 3.65 -22.23
CA ILE A 175 1.59 2.74 -21.08
C ILE A 175 2.92 2.70 -20.32
N ILE A 176 2.82 2.38 -19.02
CA ILE A 176 3.97 2.01 -18.19
C ILE A 176 3.58 0.68 -17.53
N LEU A 177 4.49 -0.30 -17.55
CA LEU A 177 4.38 -1.52 -16.77
C LEU A 177 4.96 -1.31 -15.39
N ILE A 178 4.34 -1.88 -14.36
CA ILE A 178 4.83 -1.84 -12.99
C ILE A 178 4.59 -3.20 -12.34
N HIS A 179 5.62 -3.80 -11.74
CA HIS A 179 5.44 -4.95 -10.88
C HIS A 179 6.27 -4.84 -9.61
N ASN A 180 5.92 -5.60 -8.58
CA ASN A 180 6.69 -5.69 -7.34
C ASN A 180 7.39 -7.03 -7.24
N HIS A 181 8.55 -7.03 -6.59
CA HIS A 181 9.21 -8.24 -6.12
C HIS A 181 8.94 -8.44 -4.62
N PRO A 182 8.23 -9.51 -4.21
CA PRO A 182 8.01 -9.83 -2.79
C PRO A 182 9.29 -10.08 -1.99
N SER A 183 10.40 -10.42 -2.68
CA SER A 183 11.74 -10.52 -2.06
C SER A 183 12.27 -9.19 -1.54
N GLY A 184 11.75 -8.07 -2.06
CA GLY A 184 12.20 -6.72 -1.76
C GLY A 184 13.35 -6.21 -2.62
N ASP A 185 14.00 -7.05 -3.42
CA ASP A 185 15.04 -6.65 -4.38
C ASP A 185 14.39 -6.26 -5.71
N PRO A 186 14.52 -4.99 -6.17
CA PRO A 186 13.91 -4.53 -7.41
C PRO A 186 14.74 -4.88 -8.67
N THR A 187 15.77 -5.70 -8.57
CA THR A 187 16.59 -6.09 -9.72
C THR A 187 15.74 -6.90 -10.71
N PRO A 188 15.56 -6.43 -11.97
CA PRO A 188 14.76 -7.15 -12.95
C PRO A 188 15.37 -8.50 -13.31
N SER A 189 14.54 -9.53 -13.46
CA SER A 189 14.92 -10.82 -13.99
C SER A 189 15.06 -10.78 -15.54
N ASN A 190 15.69 -11.80 -16.11
CA ASN A 190 15.73 -11.95 -17.57
C ASN A 190 14.32 -12.08 -18.17
N GLN A 191 13.39 -12.72 -17.44
CA GLN A 191 12.00 -12.85 -17.87
C GLN A 191 11.29 -11.50 -17.92
N ASP A 192 11.55 -10.62 -16.96
CA ASP A 192 11.00 -9.24 -16.95
C ASP A 192 11.47 -8.46 -18.18
N ILE A 193 12.75 -8.60 -18.51
CA ILE A 193 13.35 -7.93 -19.67
C ILE A 193 12.75 -8.47 -20.97
N GLU A 194 12.62 -9.79 -21.13
CA GLU A 194 12.02 -10.42 -22.31
C GLU A 194 10.54 -10.05 -22.47
N PHE A 195 9.78 -10.08 -21.38
CA PHE A 195 8.38 -9.66 -21.36
C PHE A 195 8.26 -8.18 -21.77
N THR A 196 9.11 -7.32 -21.21
CA THR A 196 9.15 -5.89 -21.55
C THR A 196 9.39 -5.68 -23.06
N ASN A 197 10.38 -6.38 -23.64
CA ASN A 197 10.69 -6.30 -25.06
C ASN A 197 9.49 -6.73 -25.93
N THR A 198 8.82 -7.81 -25.53
CA THR A 198 7.66 -8.33 -26.26
C THR A 198 6.47 -7.35 -26.21
N VAL A 199 6.20 -6.76 -25.03
CA VAL A 199 5.16 -5.74 -24.89
C VAL A 199 5.50 -4.49 -25.70
N GLU A 200 6.76 -4.03 -25.67
CA GLU A 200 7.21 -2.86 -26.41
C GLU A 200 6.99 -3.03 -27.93
N GLN A 201 7.38 -4.18 -28.50
CA GLN A 201 7.18 -4.48 -29.91
C GLN A 201 5.69 -4.53 -30.29
N ALA A 202 4.89 -5.24 -29.48
CA ALA A 202 3.46 -5.40 -29.76
C ALA A 202 2.68 -4.08 -29.57
N SER A 203 3.01 -3.28 -28.56
CA SER A 203 2.36 -1.99 -28.32
C SER A 203 2.65 -0.98 -29.45
N LYS A 204 3.88 -0.99 -29.97
CA LYS A 204 4.28 -0.15 -31.12
C LYS A 204 3.44 -0.42 -32.36
N ILE A 205 3.10 -1.68 -32.63
CA ILE A 205 2.23 -2.06 -33.76
C ILE A 205 0.83 -1.44 -33.61
N LEU A 206 0.34 -1.31 -32.39
CA LEU A 206 -0.97 -0.72 -32.05
C LEU A 206 -0.91 0.82 -31.91
N GLY A 207 0.22 1.45 -32.15
CA GLY A 207 0.40 2.89 -31.97
C GLY A 207 0.42 3.33 -30.49
N ILE A 208 0.60 2.40 -29.56
CA ILE A 208 0.69 2.66 -28.12
C ILE A 208 2.17 2.66 -27.71
N GLN A 209 2.64 3.73 -27.09
CA GLN A 209 4.03 3.83 -26.65
C GLN A 209 4.22 3.20 -25.27
N LEU A 210 5.10 2.20 -25.11
CA LEU A 210 5.60 1.78 -23.81
C LEU A 210 6.66 2.80 -23.36
N LEU A 211 6.39 3.52 -22.26
CA LEU A 211 7.32 4.53 -21.72
C LEU A 211 8.38 3.93 -20.82
N ASP A 212 8.01 2.91 -20.02
CA ASP A 212 8.92 2.26 -19.09
C ASP A 212 8.33 0.96 -18.53
N HIS A 213 9.17 0.19 -17.85
CA HIS A 213 8.78 -0.89 -16.96
C HIS A 213 9.49 -0.71 -15.61
N ILE A 214 8.71 -0.53 -14.53
CA ILE A 214 9.19 -0.24 -13.18
C ILE A 214 9.07 -1.49 -12.32
N VAL A 215 10.17 -1.90 -11.72
CA VAL A 215 10.21 -2.98 -10.72
C VAL A 215 10.29 -2.36 -9.33
N ILE A 216 9.34 -2.67 -8.45
CA ILE A 216 9.25 -2.14 -7.10
C ILE A 216 9.79 -3.15 -6.11
N GLY A 217 10.76 -2.73 -5.31
CA GLY A 217 11.28 -3.45 -4.15
C GLY A 217 10.68 -2.96 -2.83
N SER A 218 11.34 -3.25 -1.72
CA SER A 218 10.87 -2.86 -0.37
C SER A 218 10.94 -1.36 -0.11
N ILE A 219 12.04 -0.70 -0.53
CA ILE A 219 12.32 0.71 -0.24
C ILE A 219 12.69 1.53 -1.49
N ASN A 220 12.93 0.85 -2.60
CA ASN A 220 13.42 1.43 -3.84
C ASN A 220 12.73 0.79 -5.05
N TYR A 221 13.06 1.28 -6.23
CA TYR A 221 12.57 0.76 -7.50
C TYR A 221 13.68 0.79 -8.55
N VAL A 222 13.51 0.02 -9.62
CA VAL A 222 14.36 0.04 -10.80
C VAL A 222 13.49 0.31 -12.04
N SER A 223 14.00 1.17 -12.93
CA SER A 223 13.47 1.40 -14.28
C SER A 223 14.26 0.56 -15.27
N ILE A 224 13.59 -0.34 -15.99
CA ILE A 224 14.25 -1.20 -16.98
C ILE A 224 14.80 -0.35 -18.14
N PHE A 225 14.09 0.71 -18.56
CA PHE A 225 14.56 1.56 -19.66
C PHE A 225 15.78 2.38 -19.24
N SER A 226 15.81 2.94 -18.02
CA SER A 226 16.98 3.65 -17.52
C SER A 226 18.21 2.75 -17.35
N MET A 227 18.03 1.44 -17.16
CA MET A 227 19.15 0.48 -17.17
C MET A 227 19.73 0.30 -18.56
N ARG A 228 18.89 0.27 -19.62
CA ARG A 228 19.34 0.10 -21.02
C ARG A 228 20.17 1.28 -21.53
N GLU A 229 19.90 2.49 -21.03
CA GLU A 229 20.65 3.70 -21.41
C GLU A 229 22.04 3.78 -20.78
N LYS A 230 22.34 2.94 -19.80
CA LYS A 230 23.63 2.91 -19.07
C LYS A 230 24.58 1.82 -19.57
N ILE A 231 24.16 0.99 -20.51
CA ILE A 231 24.93 -0.07 -21.16
C ILE A 231 25.31 0.39 -22.58
#